data_2223e598a27268f23a62e61fd1f62690
#
_entry.id   2223e598a27268f23a62e61fd1f62690
#
_cell.length_a   1.000
_cell.length_b   1.000
_cell.length_c   1.000
_cell.angle_alpha   90.00
_cell.angle_beta   90.00
_cell.angle_gamma   90.00
#
_symmetry.space_group_name_H-M   'P 1'
#
loop_
_entity.id
_entity.type
_entity.pdbx_description
1 polymer ?
#
loop_
_entity_poly.entity_id
_entity_poly.type
_entity_poly.pdbx_seq_one_letter_code
_entity_poly.pdbx_strand_id
1 'polypeptide(L)'
;MKKTFWLSVIFALCLGTATAQNFRKDNKIFEKTTDKQEKEYLQFLYDYMPLSDLADYSGEFFLNQVRYAIKARETFSWGRTIPEEVFKHFVLVYRVNNENLDTARAYIFETLKDRIKNMSMYDAALEVNHWCHEHVNYKASDGRTSSPLATIRTSWGRCGEESTFTVTALRAVGLPARQCYTPRWAHTDDNHAWVEVWIDGTWHHLGACEPEPELDIAWFDAPAKRAMMVHTTVFGKYDGKEKKNFEHPLYSKINLLSNYTTTKNLEISVKDTDGKPVENAQVAFGLYNYAEYYPLAKLYTDKNGKAVLETGFGDLMIWLRKTVRQLLPWQRLTPTR
;
A
#
# COMPACT_ATOMS: atom_id res chain seq x y z
N MET A 1 -31.45 35.53 -25.97
CA MET A 1 -31.05 34.57 -24.89
C MET A 1 -29.85 33.74 -25.29
N LYS A 2 -28.69 34.30 -25.66
CA LYS A 2 -27.47 33.56 -26.04
C LYS A 2 -26.17 34.15 -25.47
N LYS A 3 -26.21 35.08 -24.51
CA LYS A 3 -25.00 35.73 -23.97
C LYS A 3 -24.63 35.32 -22.54
N THR A 4 -25.47 34.55 -21.84
CA THR A 4 -25.23 34.20 -20.43
C THR A 4 -24.47 32.86 -20.24
N PHE A 5 -24.33 32.05 -21.28
CA PHE A 5 -23.71 30.72 -21.19
C PHE A 5 -22.16 30.75 -21.23
N TRP A 6 -21.57 31.82 -21.78
CA TRP A 6 -20.10 31.93 -21.94
C TRP A 6 -19.37 32.43 -20.67
N LEU A 7 -20.04 33.19 -19.79
CA LEU A 7 -19.42 33.68 -18.57
C LEU A 7 -19.22 32.55 -17.53
N SER A 8 -20.09 31.56 -17.48
CA SER A 8 -19.98 30.45 -16.52
C SER A 8 -18.84 29.49 -16.82
N VAL A 9 -18.49 29.33 -18.10
CA VAL A 9 -17.37 28.43 -18.51
C VAL A 9 -16.01 29.08 -18.24
N ILE A 10 -15.90 30.41 -18.38
CA ILE A 10 -14.66 31.14 -18.08
C ILE A 10 -14.39 31.18 -16.58
N PHE A 11 -15.42 31.27 -15.73
CA PHE A 11 -15.26 31.27 -14.28
C PHE A 11 -14.83 29.89 -13.72
N ALA A 12 -15.31 28.79 -14.33
CA ALA A 12 -14.87 27.44 -13.94
C ALA A 12 -13.42 27.14 -14.35
N LEU A 13 -12.95 27.71 -15.48
CA LEU A 13 -11.54 27.57 -15.90
C LEU A 13 -10.58 28.38 -15.02
N CYS A 14 -10.99 29.54 -14.50
CA CYS A 14 -10.17 30.37 -13.62
C CYS A 14 -10.05 29.78 -12.20
N LEU A 15 -11.08 29.09 -11.69
CA LEU A 15 -11.02 28.39 -10.40
C LEU A 15 -10.10 27.17 -10.45
N GLY A 16 -10.08 26.44 -11.57
CA GLY A 16 -9.19 25.27 -11.76
C GLY A 16 -7.70 25.64 -11.79
N THR A 17 -7.36 26.81 -12.31
CA THR A 17 -5.96 27.29 -12.37
C THR A 17 -5.47 27.85 -11.02
N ALA A 18 -6.33 28.46 -10.23
CA ALA A 18 -5.97 29.00 -8.91
C ALA A 18 -5.68 27.88 -7.88
N THR A 19 -6.42 26.75 -7.91
CA THR A 19 -6.16 25.61 -7.05
C THR A 19 -4.87 24.88 -7.42
N ALA A 20 -4.57 24.71 -8.71
CA ALA A 20 -3.33 24.09 -9.18
C ALA A 20 -2.08 24.90 -8.80
N GLN A 21 -2.16 26.24 -8.70
CA GLN A 21 -1.05 27.08 -8.28
C GLN A 21 -0.74 27.02 -6.78
N ASN A 22 -1.72 26.76 -5.93
CA ASN A 22 -1.49 26.65 -4.49
C ASN A 22 -0.78 25.34 -4.08
N PHE A 23 -0.92 24.25 -4.83
CA PHE A 23 -0.19 22.99 -4.62
C PHE A 23 1.31 23.09 -4.96
N ARG A 24 1.75 24.14 -5.64
CA ARG A 24 3.16 24.35 -6.04
C ARG A 24 4.01 25.03 -4.97
N LYS A 25 3.47 25.40 -3.81
CA LYS A 25 4.20 26.24 -2.86
C LYS A 25 5.39 25.59 -2.16
N ASP A 26 5.55 24.26 -2.26
CA ASP A 26 6.57 23.54 -1.49
C ASP A 26 7.81 23.09 -2.28
N ASN A 27 8.02 23.55 -3.53
CA ASN A 27 9.29 23.32 -4.25
C ASN A 27 10.52 23.85 -3.49
N LYS A 28 10.33 24.79 -2.56
CA LYS A 28 11.38 25.29 -1.67
C LYS A 28 11.95 24.23 -0.71
N ILE A 29 11.24 23.11 -0.51
CA ILE A 29 11.74 22.03 0.36
C ILE A 29 13.02 21.41 -0.20
N PHE A 30 13.16 21.32 -1.54
CA PHE A 30 14.36 20.80 -2.18
C PHE A 30 15.58 21.72 -2.02
N GLU A 31 15.38 23.00 -1.69
CA GLU A 31 16.45 23.96 -1.37
C GLU A 31 16.96 23.78 0.07
N LYS A 32 16.17 23.14 0.94
CA LYS A 32 16.50 22.94 2.36
C LYS A 32 17.45 21.77 2.61
N THR A 33 17.77 21.01 1.59
CA THR A 33 18.79 19.98 1.67
C THR A 33 19.81 20.13 0.54
N THR A 34 21.08 19.94 0.86
CA THR A 34 22.18 19.87 -0.11
C THR A 34 22.59 18.43 -0.40
N ASP A 35 22.15 17.50 0.45
CA ASP A 35 22.46 16.08 0.29
C ASP A 35 21.75 15.48 -0.93
N LYS A 36 22.52 14.77 -1.75
CA LYS A 36 22.03 14.19 -3.00
C LYS A 36 21.04 13.05 -2.75
N GLN A 37 21.27 12.23 -1.75
CA GLN A 37 20.42 11.09 -1.42
C GLN A 37 19.10 11.56 -0.81
N GLU A 38 19.13 12.58 0.09
CA GLU A 38 17.91 13.19 0.60
C GLU A 38 17.06 13.74 -0.56
N LYS A 39 17.67 14.43 -1.53
CA LYS A 39 16.95 14.96 -2.71
C LYS A 39 16.34 13.85 -3.57
N GLU A 40 17.09 12.79 -3.85
CA GLU A 40 16.60 11.67 -4.65
C GLU A 40 15.40 10.99 -3.97
N TYR A 41 15.48 10.72 -2.68
CA TYR A 41 14.41 10.07 -1.93
C TYR A 41 13.20 10.98 -1.74
N LEU A 42 13.43 12.26 -1.50
CA LEU A 42 12.35 13.24 -1.46
C LEU A 42 11.62 13.34 -2.80
N GLN A 43 12.37 13.35 -3.92
CA GLN A 43 11.79 13.36 -5.26
C GLN A 43 10.95 12.10 -5.49
N PHE A 44 11.46 10.92 -5.13
CA PHE A 44 10.70 9.67 -5.21
C PHE A 44 9.37 9.74 -4.46
N LEU A 45 9.35 10.29 -3.23
CA LEU A 45 8.11 10.46 -2.48
C LEU A 45 7.14 11.43 -3.19
N TYR A 46 7.64 12.57 -3.69
CA TYR A 46 6.82 13.56 -4.41
C TYR A 46 6.28 13.05 -5.74
N ASP A 47 7.01 12.17 -6.44
CA ASP A 47 6.57 11.59 -7.69
C ASP A 47 5.37 10.64 -7.52
N TYR A 48 5.27 10.00 -6.36
CA TYR A 48 4.32 8.91 -6.12
C TYR A 48 3.35 9.12 -4.96
N MET A 49 3.45 10.23 -4.20
CA MET A 49 2.50 10.48 -3.13
C MET A 49 1.09 10.78 -3.66
N PRO A 50 0.03 10.39 -2.94
CA PRO A 50 -1.34 10.81 -3.24
C PRO A 50 -1.50 12.33 -3.18
N LEU A 51 -2.44 12.88 -3.95
CA LEU A 51 -2.72 14.32 -3.95
C LEU A 51 -3.20 14.82 -2.58
N SER A 52 -3.91 13.99 -1.81
CA SER A 52 -4.28 14.29 -0.43
C SER A 52 -3.07 14.56 0.45
N ASP A 53 -2.03 13.73 0.34
CA ASP A 53 -0.82 13.89 1.14
C ASP A 53 -0.09 15.19 0.78
N LEU A 54 -0.01 15.49 -0.52
CA LEU A 54 0.57 16.74 -1.00
C LEU A 54 -0.20 17.98 -0.50
N ALA A 55 -1.52 17.86 -0.31
CA ALA A 55 -2.38 18.94 0.17
C ALA A 55 -2.33 19.12 1.69
N ASP A 56 -2.27 18.02 2.44
CA ASP A 56 -2.50 18.00 3.87
C ASP A 56 -1.21 18.11 4.70
N TYR A 57 -0.04 17.79 4.11
CA TYR A 57 1.24 17.75 4.84
C TYR A 57 2.29 18.67 4.22
N SER A 58 3.15 19.22 5.07
CA SER A 58 4.23 20.13 4.64
C SER A 58 5.41 19.38 4.04
N GLY A 59 6.22 20.08 3.23
CA GLY A 59 7.47 19.51 2.72
C GLY A 59 8.46 19.11 3.82
N GLU A 60 8.47 19.84 4.95
CA GLU A 60 9.28 19.46 6.12
C GLU A 60 8.88 18.10 6.70
N PHE A 61 7.58 17.79 6.69
CA PHE A 61 7.11 16.48 7.10
C PHE A 61 7.74 15.37 6.24
N PHE A 62 7.72 15.53 4.91
CA PHE A 62 8.29 14.52 4.00
C PHE A 62 9.80 14.45 4.07
N LEU A 63 10.50 15.59 4.19
CA LEU A 63 11.94 15.60 4.38
C LEU A 63 12.33 14.89 5.69
N ASN A 64 11.56 15.04 6.75
CA ASN A 64 11.77 14.31 7.99
C ASN A 64 11.55 12.80 7.84
N GLN A 65 10.55 12.35 7.05
CA GLN A 65 10.36 10.93 6.72
C GLN A 65 11.59 10.35 6.01
N VAL A 66 12.16 11.10 5.06
CA VAL A 66 13.38 10.73 4.33
C VAL A 66 14.57 10.60 5.29
N ARG A 67 14.80 11.63 6.12
CA ARG A 67 15.93 11.67 7.05
C ARG A 67 15.91 10.51 8.05
N TYR A 68 14.76 10.18 8.60
CA TYR A 68 14.66 9.03 9.49
C TYR A 68 14.79 7.70 8.78
N ALA A 69 14.37 7.57 7.52
CA ALA A 69 14.64 6.37 6.74
C ALA A 69 16.15 6.18 6.46
N ILE A 70 16.86 7.24 6.09
CA ILE A 70 18.32 7.22 5.91
C ILE A 70 19.01 6.91 7.25
N LYS A 71 18.62 7.59 8.33
CA LYS A 71 19.17 7.38 9.67
C LYS A 71 19.02 5.93 10.12
N ALA A 72 17.86 5.30 9.90
CA ALA A 72 17.65 3.90 10.20
C ALA A 72 18.59 2.99 9.37
N ARG A 73 18.71 3.26 8.07
CA ARG A 73 19.61 2.53 7.16
C ARG A 73 21.09 2.59 7.60
N GLU A 74 21.51 3.72 8.16
CA GLU A 74 22.88 3.92 8.65
C GLU A 74 23.11 3.35 10.04
N THR A 75 22.08 3.32 10.89
CA THR A 75 22.20 2.90 12.29
C THR A 75 22.30 1.40 12.45
N PHE A 76 21.54 0.64 11.67
CA PHE A 76 21.43 -0.81 11.84
C PHE A 76 22.28 -1.58 10.84
N SER A 77 22.79 -2.75 11.25
CA SER A 77 23.66 -3.61 10.43
C SER A 77 23.00 -4.05 9.12
N TRP A 78 21.69 -4.32 9.14
CA TRP A 78 20.93 -4.74 7.98
C TRP A 78 20.68 -3.64 6.93
N GLY A 79 20.80 -2.38 7.29
CA GLY A 79 20.50 -1.28 6.38
C GLY A 79 21.33 -1.27 5.10
N ARG A 80 22.56 -1.82 5.16
CA ARG A 80 23.49 -1.91 4.00
C ARG A 80 23.22 -3.13 3.12
N THR A 81 22.54 -4.16 3.61
CA THR A 81 22.25 -5.39 2.86
C THR A 81 20.94 -5.31 2.08
N ILE A 82 20.08 -4.35 2.40
CA ILE A 82 18.79 -4.18 1.76
C ILE A 82 18.96 -3.58 0.35
N PRO A 83 18.49 -4.26 -0.71
CA PRO A 83 18.52 -3.73 -2.07
C PRO A 83 17.76 -2.40 -2.17
N GLU A 84 18.25 -1.50 -3.03
CA GLU A 84 17.69 -0.15 -3.16
C GLU A 84 16.21 -0.12 -3.52
N GLU A 85 15.78 -1.02 -4.39
CA GLU A 85 14.36 -1.17 -4.77
C GLU A 85 13.50 -1.58 -3.57
N VAL A 86 13.96 -2.55 -2.78
CA VAL A 86 13.27 -2.98 -1.55
C VAL A 86 13.22 -1.84 -0.53
N PHE A 87 14.33 -1.11 -0.38
CA PHE A 87 14.40 0.02 0.53
C PHE A 87 13.40 1.13 0.12
N LYS A 88 13.38 1.55 -1.13
CA LYS A 88 12.51 2.62 -1.62
C LYS A 88 11.03 2.30 -1.40
N HIS A 89 10.61 1.08 -1.73
CA HIS A 89 9.19 0.71 -1.68
C HIS A 89 8.71 0.25 -0.31
N PHE A 90 9.58 -0.31 0.53
CA PHE A 90 9.16 -0.98 1.76
C PHE A 90 9.80 -0.45 3.05
N VAL A 91 10.68 0.57 2.95
CA VAL A 91 11.23 1.31 4.10
C VAL A 91 10.97 2.81 3.94
N LEU A 92 11.41 3.41 2.83
CA LEU A 92 11.33 4.85 2.59
C LEU A 92 9.89 5.35 2.57
N VAL A 93 9.01 4.65 1.85
CA VAL A 93 7.59 5.00 1.76
C VAL A 93 6.97 5.00 3.16
N TYR A 94 6.34 6.11 3.50
CA TYR A 94 5.73 6.35 4.81
C TYR A 94 4.30 5.81 4.92
N ARG A 95 3.55 5.82 3.82
CA ARG A 95 2.14 5.39 3.77
C ARG A 95 2.02 3.87 3.68
N VAL A 96 1.11 3.32 4.46
CA VAL A 96 0.83 1.87 4.50
C VAL A 96 -0.55 1.59 3.91
N ASN A 97 -1.58 2.33 4.33
CA ASN A 97 -2.97 2.16 3.94
C ASN A 97 -3.61 3.53 3.65
N ASN A 98 -4.82 3.77 4.16
CA ASN A 98 -5.56 5.04 4.06
C ASN A 98 -5.54 5.85 5.38
N GLU A 99 -4.60 5.57 6.25
CA GLU A 99 -4.40 6.25 7.53
C GLU A 99 -4.13 7.75 7.36
N ASN A 100 -4.47 8.53 8.38
CA ASN A 100 -3.87 9.85 8.52
C ASN A 100 -2.39 9.68 8.89
N LEU A 101 -1.53 10.49 8.30
CA LEU A 101 -0.09 10.46 8.59
C LEU A 101 0.21 11.25 9.86
N ASP A 102 1.29 10.84 10.54
CA ASP A 102 1.80 11.51 11.72
C ASP A 102 3.33 11.35 11.84
N THR A 103 3.89 11.78 12.93
CA THR A 103 5.34 11.73 13.20
C THR A 103 5.80 10.43 13.84
N ALA A 104 5.03 9.34 13.73
CA ALA A 104 5.32 8.06 14.35
C ALA A 104 6.70 7.51 14.01
N ARG A 105 7.15 7.65 12.74
CA ARG A 105 8.46 7.16 12.31
C ARG A 105 9.59 7.66 13.21
N ALA A 106 9.62 8.97 13.48
CA ALA A 106 10.64 9.58 14.33
C ALA A 106 10.53 9.08 15.78
N TYR A 107 9.32 9.10 16.33
CA TYR A 107 9.05 8.64 17.69
C TYR A 107 9.47 7.16 17.89
N ILE A 108 9.05 6.29 17.00
CA ILE A 108 9.31 4.85 17.09
C ILE A 108 10.81 4.56 16.93
N PHE A 109 11.48 5.21 15.96
CA PHE A 109 12.93 5.07 15.78
C PHE A 109 13.69 5.41 17.09
N GLU A 110 13.41 6.58 17.67
CA GLU A 110 14.10 7.02 18.89
C GLU A 110 13.78 6.10 20.09
N THR A 111 12.61 5.49 20.14
CA THR A 111 12.20 4.57 21.20
C THR A 111 12.88 3.20 21.06
N LEU A 112 13.00 2.66 19.83
CA LEU A 112 13.44 1.29 19.60
C LEU A 112 14.93 1.15 19.31
N LYS A 113 15.61 2.20 18.84
CA LYS A 113 17.01 2.11 18.34
C LYS A 113 17.96 1.41 19.31
N ASP A 114 17.89 1.72 20.60
CA ASP A 114 18.78 1.13 21.62
C ASP A 114 18.34 -0.27 22.05
N ARG A 115 17.05 -0.57 21.95
CA ARG A 115 16.47 -1.88 22.29
C ARG A 115 16.91 -2.96 21.31
N ILE A 116 17.05 -2.64 20.00
CA ILE A 116 17.30 -3.62 18.94
C ILE A 116 18.68 -3.53 18.27
N LYS A 117 19.52 -2.56 18.64
CA LYS A 117 20.79 -2.25 17.94
C LYS A 117 21.77 -3.41 17.76
N ASN A 118 21.74 -4.39 18.65
CA ASN A 118 22.64 -5.54 18.66
C ASN A 118 21.97 -6.84 18.21
N MET A 119 20.75 -6.77 17.73
CA MET A 119 19.96 -7.91 17.27
C MET A 119 20.27 -8.24 15.79
N SER A 120 20.00 -9.48 15.40
CA SER A 120 19.88 -9.85 14.01
C SER A 120 18.66 -9.18 13.39
N MET A 121 18.58 -9.14 12.07
CA MET A 121 17.39 -8.63 11.36
C MET A 121 16.13 -9.42 11.73
N TYR A 122 16.26 -10.74 11.91
CA TYR A 122 15.20 -11.64 12.31
C TYR A 122 14.70 -11.35 13.74
N ASP A 123 15.62 -11.31 14.70
CA ASP A 123 15.27 -11.05 16.11
C ASP A 123 14.70 -9.64 16.30
N ALA A 124 15.22 -8.66 15.55
CA ALA A 124 14.69 -7.30 15.59
C ALA A 124 13.26 -7.22 15.06
N ALA A 125 12.89 -8.03 14.07
CA ALA A 125 11.51 -8.07 13.56
C ALA A 125 10.53 -8.62 14.62
N LEU A 126 10.91 -9.70 15.32
CA LEU A 126 10.14 -10.26 16.42
C LEU A 126 10.00 -9.27 17.58
N GLU A 127 11.11 -8.62 17.96
CA GLU A 127 11.14 -7.66 19.06
C GLU A 127 10.31 -6.40 18.77
N VAL A 128 10.32 -5.90 17.51
CA VAL A 128 9.44 -4.80 17.10
C VAL A 128 7.98 -5.20 17.20
N ASN A 129 7.61 -6.40 16.77
CA ASN A 129 6.22 -6.87 16.90
C ASN A 129 5.80 -7.05 18.38
N HIS A 130 6.71 -7.55 19.21
CA HIS A 130 6.48 -7.64 20.67
C HIS A 130 6.27 -6.23 21.27
N TRP A 131 7.09 -5.25 20.90
CA TRP A 131 6.91 -3.87 21.31
C TRP A 131 5.56 -3.30 20.83
N CYS A 132 5.11 -3.64 19.64
CA CYS A 132 3.80 -3.23 19.15
C CYS A 132 2.68 -3.81 20.03
N HIS A 133 2.77 -5.06 20.43
CA HIS A 133 1.82 -5.71 21.35
C HIS A 133 1.80 -5.07 22.74
N GLU A 134 2.94 -4.61 23.25
CA GLU A 134 3.01 -3.87 24.53
C GLU A 134 2.15 -2.58 24.52
N HIS A 135 1.85 -2.02 23.33
CA HIS A 135 1.17 -0.75 23.17
C HIS A 135 -0.24 -0.86 22.61
N VAL A 136 -0.56 -1.90 21.85
CA VAL A 136 -1.82 -2.02 21.12
C VAL A 136 -2.38 -3.43 21.20
N ASN A 137 -3.67 -3.53 21.51
CA ASN A 137 -4.42 -4.78 21.53
C ASN A 137 -5.58 -4.72 20.55
N TYR A 138 -6.00 -5.88 20.06
CA TYR A 138 -7.13 -5.96 19.14
C TYR A 138 -8.45 -5.50 19.77
N LYS A 139 -9.14 -4.63 19.05
CA LYS A 139 -10.53 -4.29 19.32
C LYS A 139 -11.22 -3.90 18.03
N ALA A 140 -12.37 -4.49 17.76
CA ALA A 140 -13.19 -4.11 16.61
C ALA A 140 -13.55 -2.62 16.65
N SER A 141 -13.43 -1.93 15.53
CA SER A 141 -13.72 -0.52 15.37
C SER A 141 -14.40 -0.26 14.02
N ASP A 142 -14.61 1.01 13.68
CA ASP A 142 -15.15 1.42 12.38
C ASP A 142 -14.16 1.17 11.21
N GLY A 143 -14.59 1.49 10.01
CA GLY A 143 -13.85 1.20 8.79
C GLY A 143 -12.64 2.10 8.49
N ARG A 144 -12.36 3.15 9.29
CA ARG A 144 -11.26 4.08 9.04
C ARG A 144 -10.02 3.69 9.83
N THR A 145 -8.88 3.55 9.14
CA THR A 145 -7.59 3.27 9.77
C THR A 145 -7.06 4.53 10.46
N SER A 146 -6.81 4.43 11.76
CA SER A 146 -6.19 5.49 12.58
C SER A 146 -4.71 5.65 12.25
N SER A 147 -4.15 6.83 12.55
CA SER A 147 -2.70 7.03 12.47
C SER A 147 -1.97 6.23 13.54
N PRO A 148 -0.69 5.84 13.32
CA PRO A 148 0.06 5.03 14.28
C PRO A 148 0.15 5.64 15.68
N LEU A 149 0.41 6.96 15.83
CA LEU A 149 0.41 7.60 17.15
C LEU A 149 -0.98 7.68 17.79
N ALA A 150 -2.05 7.79 16.98
CA ALA A 150 -3.41 7.72 17.51
C ALA A 150 -3.71 6.31 18.02
N THR A 151 -3.28 5.29 17.31
CA THR A 151 -3.43 3.89 17.70
C THR A 151 -2.69 3.59 19.02
N ILE A 152 -1.45 4.07 19.18
CA ILE A 152 -0.70 3.98 20.46
C ILE A 152 -1.48 4.68 21.59
N ARG A 153 -1.98 5.90 21.36
CA ARG A 153 -2.71 6.66 22.40
C ARG A 153 -4.01 6.01 22.84
N THR A 154 -4.68 5.32 21.95
CA THR A 154 -5.91 4.59 22.26
C THR A 154 -5.64 3.20 22.84
N SER A 155 -4.42 2.66 22.64
CA SER A 155 -3.98 1.33 23.04
C SER A 155 -4.80 0.18 22.45
N TRP A 156 -5.53 0.42 21.37
CA TRP A 156 -6.31 -0.59 20.67
C TRP A 156 -6.54 -0.23 19.20
N GLY A 157 -6.78 -1.25 18.40
CA GLY A 157 -7.13 -1.15 16.99
C GLY A 157 -7.72 -2.45 16.45
N ARG A 158 -8.36 -2.40 15.28
CA ARG A 158 -8.64 -3.62 14.51
C ARG A 158 -7.41 -4.02 13.71
N CYS A 159 -7.46 -5.14 13.02
CA CYS A 159 -6.33 -5.65 12.20
C CYS A 159 -5.76 -4.61 11.21
N GLY A 160 -6.60 -3.69 10.72
CA GLY A 160 -6.18 -2.57 9.84
C GLY A 160 -5.26 -1.58 10.55
N GLU A 161 -5.58 -1.15 11.77
CA GLU A 161 -4.74 -0.28 12.60
C GLU A 161 -3.48 -1.02 13.08
N GLU A 162 -3.63 -2.24 13.61
CA GLU A 162 -2.51 -3.04 14.12
C GLU A 162 -1.46 -3.29 13.03
N SER A 163 -1.89 -3.71 11.83
CA SER A 163 -0.97 -3.93 10.72
C SER A 163 -0.34 -2.65 10.18
N THR A 164 -1.09 -1.53 10.11
CA THR A 164 -0.54 -0.23 9.75
C THR A 164 0.50 0.24 10.75
N PHE A 165 0.24 0.08 12.03
CA PHE A 165 1.16 0.43 13.11
C PHE A 165 2.42 -0.43 13.08
N THR A 166 2.29 -1.76 12.98
CA THR A 166 3.42 -2.69 12.93
C THR A 166 4.30 -2.46 11.70
N VAL A 167 3.72 -2.26 10.50
CA VAL A 167 4.49 -1.88 9.30
C VAL A 167 5.23 -0.56 9.50
N THR A 168 4.58 0.43 10.11
CA THR A 168 5.23 1.73 10.40
C THR A 168 6.39 1.54 11.38
N ALA A 169 6.24 0.70 12.41
CA ALA A 169 7.27 0.42 13.39
C ALA A 169 8.48 -0.29 12.76
N LEU A 170 8.25 -1.32 11.97
CA LEU A 170 9.31 -2.03 11.23
C LEU A 170 10.05 -1.09 10.27
N ARG A 171 9.32 -0.31 9.47
CA ARG A 171 9.92 0.67 8.55
C ARG A 171 10.68 1.79 9.29
N ALA A 172 10.24 2.18 10.48
CA ALA A 172 10.93 3.20 11.29
C ALA A 172 12.33 2.77 11.70
N VAL A 173 12.56 1.48 11.90
CA VAL A 173 13.88 0.91 12.22
C VAL A 173 14.58 0.30 11.00
N GLY A 174 14.14 0.63 9.80
CA GLY A 174 14.79 0.24 8.56
C GLY A 174 14.53 -1.21 8.12
N LEU A 175 13.59 -1.92 8.73
CA LEU A 175 13.15 -3.25 8.31
C LEU A 175 12.10 -3.10 7.20
N PRO A 176 12.33 -3.65 5.98
CA PRO A 176 11.34 -3.57 4.92
C PRO A 176 10.09 -4.35 5.30
N ALA A 177 8.95 -3.70 5.26
CA ALA A 177 7.69 -4.31 5.66
C ALA A 177 6.54 -3.86 4.77
N ARG A 178 5.51 -4.73 4.64
CA ARG A 178 4.29 -4.45 3.90
C ARG A 178 3.07 -5.02 4.60
N GLN A 179 1.93 -4.33 4.47
CA GLN A 179 0.65 -4.83 4.92
C GLN A 179 0.12 -5.85 3.91
N CYS A 180 -0.25 -7.03 4.39
CA CYS A 180 -1.00 -8.03 3.63
C CYS A 180 -2.48 -7.92 3.95
N TYR A 181 -3.33 -8.13 2.96
CA TYR A 181 -4.76 -7.99 3.11
C TYR A 181 -5.52 -9.03 2.31
N THR A 182 -6.36 -9.82 3.01
CA THR A 182 -7.42 -10.60 2.38
C THR A 182 -8.73 -9.84 2.50
N PRO A 183 -9.31 -9.35 1.38
CA PRO A 183 -10.49 -8.50 1.44
C PRO A 183 -11.74 -9.24 1.91
N ARG A 184 -11.79 -10.55 1.68
CA ARG A 184 -12.83 -11.46 2.16
C ARG A 184 -12.29 -12.86 2.31
N TRP A 185 -12.56 -13.49 3.43
CA TRP A 185 -12.30 -14.91 3.62
C TRP A 185 -13.29 -15.77 2.82
N ALA A 186 -12.82 -16.94 2.35
CA ALA A 186 -13.69 -17.90 1.66
C ALA A 186 -14.55 -18.76 2.59
N HIS A 187 -14.23 -18.79 3.88
CA HIS A 187 -14.84 -19.71 4.86
C HIS A 187 -15.63 -19.02 5.97
N THR A 188 -15.56 -17.71 6.07
CA THR A 188 -16.28 -16.92 7.07
C THR A 188 -16.51 -15.48 6.58
N ASP A 189 -17.56 -14.85 7.07
CA ASP A 189 -17.93 -13.48 6.76
C ASP A 189 -16.98 -12.50 7.47
N ASP A 190 -15.79 -12.32 6.93
CA ASP A 190 -14.79 -11.38 7.45
C ASP A 190 -13.67 -11.11 6.44
N ASN A 191 -12.78 -10.20 6.80
CA ASN A 191 -11.53 -9.87 6.15
C ASN A 191 -10.40 -9.93 7.18
N HIS A 192 -9.15 -9.84 6.72
CA HIS A 192 -8.01 -9.74 7.64
C HIS A 192 -6.84 -8.99 7.03
N ALA A 193 -6.09 -8.31 7.89
CA ALA A 193 -4.84 -7.65 7.54
C ALA A 193 -3.73 -8.07 8.52
N TRP A 194 -2.56 -8.40 7.98
CA TRP A 194 -1.36 -8.76 8.73
C TRP A 194 -0.11 -8.15 8.10
N VAL A 195 1.06 -8.61 8.46
CA VAL A 195 2.32 -8.02 8.01
C VAL A 195 3.21 -9.08 7.37
N GLU A 196 3.91 -8.71 6.32
CA GLU A 196 5.13 -9.35 5.87
C GLU A 196 6.34 -8.44 6.09
N VAL A 197 7.43 -9.01 6.60
CA VAL A 197 8.74 -8.38 6.78
C VAL A 197 9.77 -9.09 5.91
N TRP A 198 10.64 -8.32 5.24
CA TRP A 198 11.71 -8.87 4.41
C TRP A 198 12.98 -9.07 5.24
N ILE A 199 13.47 -10.32 5.29
CA ILE A 199 14.69 -10.72 6.00
C ILE A 199 15.62 -11.41 5.02
N ASP A 200 16.80 -10.86 4.80
CA ASP A 200 17.89 -11.46 4.05
C ASP A 200 17.49 -12.09 2.69
N GLY A 201 16.58 -11.47 1.97
CA GLY A 201 16.14 -11.91 0.65
C GLY A 201 14.77 -12.57 0.58
N THR A 202 14.14 -12.83 1.72
CA THR A 202 12.87 -13.55 1.83
C THR A 202 11.82 -12.73 2.59
N TRP A 203 10.57 -12.82 2.15
CA TRP A 203 9.42 -12.28 2.88
C TRP A 203 8.92 -13.30 3.89
N HIS A 204 8.77 -12.90 5.13
CA HIS A 204 8.24 -13.67 6.25
C HIS A 204 6.98 -13.00 6.78
N HIS A 205 5.95 -13.77 7.15
CA HIS A 205 4.74 -13.20 7.71
C HIS A 205 4.74 -13.22 9.25
N LEU A 206 3.92 -12.34 9.82
CA LEU A 206 3.64 -12.26 11.26
C LEU A 206 2.26 -11.64 11.51
N GLY A 207 1.61 -12.03 12.58
CA GLY A 207 0.42 -11.36 13.10
C GLY A 207 0.80 -9.99 13.67
N ALA A 208 0.10 -8.95 13.24
CA ALA A 208 0.40 -7.59 13.67
C ALA A 208 -0.01 -7.37 15.13
N CYS A 209 0.89 -6.91 15.98
CA CYS A 209 0.71 -6.83 17.43
C CYS A 209 0.38 -8.19 18.10
N GLU A 210 0.66 -9.28 17.41
CA GLU A 210 0.43 -10.66 17.85
C GLU A 210 1.77 -11.42 17.85
N PRO A 211 2.61 -11.26 18.87
CA PRO A 211 3.94 -11.84 18.90
C PRO A 211 3.88 -13.36 19.05
N GLU A 212 4.62 -14.03 18.16
CA GLU A 212 4.90 -15.46 18.22
C GLU A 212 6.41 -15.65 18.41
N PRO A 213 6.87 -16.83 18.87
CA PRO A 213 8.29 -17.09 19.09
C PRO A 213 9.14 -17.10 17.81
N GLU A 214 8.51 -17.32 16.67
CA GLU A 214 9.15 -17.40 15.34
C GLU A 214 8.30 -16.68 14.30
N LEU A 215 8.93 -16.22 13.22
CA LEU A 215 8.22 -15.75 12.03
C LEU A 215 7.57 -16.93 11.29
N ASP A 216 6.61 -16.63 10.41
CA ASP A 216 5.84 -17.61 9.63
C ASP A 216 4.95 -18.53 10.51
N ILE A 217 4.61 -18.06 11.71
CA ILE A 217 3.62 -18.68 12.59
C ILE A 217 2.57 -17.63 12.93
N ALA A 218 1.29 -17.94 12.66
CA ALA A 218 0.17 -17.08 13.02
C ALA A 218 -1.14 -17.87 13.10
N TRP A 219 -2.10 -17.41 13.91
CA TRP A 219 -3.42 -18.04 14.02
C TRP A 219 -4.15 -18.16 12.67
N PHE A 220 -3.86 -17.27 11.73
CA PHE A 220 -4.49 -17.25 10.41
C PHE A 220 -3.82 -18.18 9.37
N ASP A 221 -2.80 -18.93 9.69
CA ASP A 221 -2.12 -19.83 8.74
C ASP A 221 -3.07 -20.84 8.10
N ALA A 222 -3.97 -21.44 8.90
CA ALA A 222 -4.96 -22.36 8.38
C ALA A 222 -6.03 -21.65 7.52
N PRO A 223 -6.62 -20.52 7.93
CA PRO A 223 -7.44 -19.67 7.06
C PRO A 223 -6.75 -19.22 5.76
N ALA A 224 -5.50 -18.80 5.81
CA ALA A 224 -4.75 -18.30 4.67
C ALA A 224 -4.58 -19.36 3.56
N LYS A 225 -4.44 -20.63 3.93
CA LYS A 225 -4.41 -21.76 2.98
C LYS A 225 -5.69 -21.91 2.16
N ARG A 226 -6.78 -21.28 2.57
CA ARG A 226 -8.09 -21.31 1.91
C ARG A 226 -8.47 -19.97 1.30
N ALA A 227 -7.57 -19.00 1.36
CA ALA A 227 -7.83 -17.66 0.82
C ALA A 227 -7.97 -17.71 -0.71
N MET A 228 -8.85 -16.86 -1.24
CA MET A 228 -9.04 -16.68 -2.68
C MET A 228 -8.22 -15.48 -3.21
N MET A 229 -7.81 -14.58 -2.33
CA MET A 229 -6.98 -13.42 -2.64
C MET A 229 -6.24 -12.95 -1.38
N VAL A 230 -4.95 -12.69 -1.53
CA VAL A 230 -4.13 -11.93 -0.60
C VAL A 230 -3.36 -10.91 -1.42
N HIS A 231 -3.42 -9.64 -1.05
CA HIS A 231 -2.72 -8.60 -1.77
C HIS A 231 -2.07 -7.56 -0.85
N THR A 232 -1.12 -6.82 -1.41
CA THR A 232 -0.55 -5.61 -0.79
C THR A 232 -0.66 -4.43 -1.75
N THR A 233 -0.66 -3.21 -1.21
CA THR A 233 -0.51 -1.98 -1.99
C THR A 233 0.94 -1.50 -1.86
N VAL A 234 1.62 -1.34 -2.99
CA VAL A 234 2.98 -0.82 -3.06
C VAL A 234 2.95 0.54 -3.74
N PHE A 235 3.31 1.57 -3.02
CA PHE A 235 3.40 2.93 -3.57
C PHE A 235 4.70 3.09 -4.37
N GLY A 236 4.62 3.85 -5.46
CA GLY A 236 5.69 4.01 -6.41
C GLY A 236 5.52 3.10 -7.64
N LYS A 237 6.40 3.31 -8.64
CA LYS A 237 6.51 2.40 -9.78
C LYS A 237 7.35 1.19 -9.35
N TYR A 238 6.68 0.12 -8.98
CA TYR A 238 7.33 -1.11 -8.53
C TYR A 238 7.52 -2.09 -9.69
N ASP A 239 8.77 -2.43 -9.98
CA ASP A 239 9.15 -3.34 -11.08
C ASP A 239 9.59 -4.74 -10.56
N GLY A 240 9.20 -5.11 -9.33
CA GLY A 240 9.43 -6.44 -8.77
C GLY A 240 8.74 -7.57 -9.55
N LYS A 241 9.20 -8.80 -9.32
CA LYS A 241 8.77 -10.00 -10.09
C LYS A 241 7.37 -10.52 -9.73
N GLU A 242 6.79 -10.02 -8.64
CA GLU A 242 5.48 -10.46 -8.15
C GLU A 242 4.36 -10.05 -9.11
N LYS A 243 3.32 -10.88 -9.18
CA LYS A 243 2.17 -10.60 -10.05
C LYS A 243 1.40 -9.37 -9.58
N LYS A 244 1.11 -8.48 -10.50
CA LYS A 244 0.30 -7.29 -10.26
C LYS A 244 -1.13 -7.55 -10.69
N ASN A 245 -2.08 -7.34 -9.79
CA ASN A 245 -3.51 -7.37 -10.11
C ASN A 245 -4.02 -6.02 -10.60
N PHE A 246 -3.29 -4.95 -10.28
CA PHE A 246 -3.67 -3.59 -10.67
C PHE A 246 -2.43 -2.69 -10.66
N GLU A 247 -2.35 -1.82 -11.66
CA GLU A 247 -1.32 -0.77 -11.76
C GLU A 247 -1.97 0.59 -11.90
N HIS A 248 -1.51 1.52 -11.08
CA HIS A 248 -1.83 2.94 -11.13
C HIS A 248 -0.52 3.73 -11.18
N PRO A 249 -0.45 4.90 -11.79
CA PRO A 249 0.78 5.70 -11.82
C PRO A 249 1.42 5.97 -10.45
N LEU A 250 0.64 5.93 -9.37
CA LEU A 250 1.13 6.17 -8.00
C LEU A 250 1.37 4.90 -7.19
N TYR A 251 0.79 3.76 -7.55
CA TYR A 251 0.90 2.51 -6.79
C TYR A 251 0.53 1.29 -7.62
N SER A 252 0.94 0.13 -7.15
CA SER A 252 0.51 -1.17 -7.67
C SER A 252 -0.15 -1.99 -6.57
N LYS A 253 -1.12 -2.85 -6.94
CA LYS A 253 -1.61 -3.93 -6.08
C LYS A 253 -0.98 -5.23 -6.52
N ILE A 254 -0.20 -5.81 -5.62
CA ILE A 254 0.54 -7.06 -5.86
C ILE A 254 -0.26 -8.22 -5.26
N ASN A 255 -0.35 -9.31 -5.99
CA ASN A 255 -0.93 -10.57 -5.53
C ASN A 255 0.11 -11.35 -4.73
N LEU A 256 -0.17 -11.61 -3.47
CA LEU A 256 0.69 -12.34 -2.55
C LEU A 256 0.17 -13.74 -2.24
N LEU A 257 -0.93 -14.17 -2.87
CA LEU A 257 -1.62 -15.40 -2.51
C LEU A 257 -0.73 -16.65 -2.58
N SER A 258 0.20 -16.69 -3.54
CA SER A 258 1.14 -17.79 -3.70
C SER A 258 2.14 -17.96 -2.54
N ASN A 259 2.29 -16.96 -1.68
CA ASN A 259 3.09 -17.07 -0.45
C ASN A 259 2.39 -17.93 0.61
N TYR A 260 1.07 -18.10 0.52
CA TYR A 260 0.23 -18.71 1.57
C TYR A 260 -0.41 -20.02 1.13
N THR A 261 -0.69 -20.19 -0.17
CA THR A 261 -1.41 -21.36 -0.66
C THR A 261 -1.07 -21.69 -2.12
N THR A 262 -1.42 -22.89 -2.51
CA THR A 262 -1.40 -23.27 -3.93
C THR A 262 -2.43 -22.47 -4.71
N THR A 263 -2.03 -21.91 -5.84
CA THR A 263 -2.85 -21.05 -6.68
C THR A 263 -3.17 -21.70 -8.03
N LYS A 264 -4.19 -21.16 -8.69
CA LYS A 264 -4.53 -21.46 -10.10
C LYS A 264 -4.71 -20.15 -10.89
N ASN A 265 -4.48 -20.21 -12.19
CA ASN A 265 -4.83 -19.12 -13.09
C ASN A 265 -6.24 -19.34 -13.64
N LEU A 266 -7.14 -18.41 -13.37
CA LEU A 266 -8.48 -18.36 -13.95
C LEU A 266 -8.47 -17.38 -15.13
N GLU A 267 -8.56 -17.93 -16.34
CA GLU A 267 -8.62 -17.13 -17.58
C GLU A 267 -10.07 -16.91 -18.00
N ILE A 268 -10.42 -15.66 -18.25
CA ILE A 268 -11.71 -15.25 -18.80
C ILE A 268 -11.49 -14.66 -20.19
N SER A 269 -12.15 -15.21 -21.19
CA SER A 269 -12.14 -14.71 -22.57
C SER A 269 -13.45 -13.97 -22.88
N VAL A 270 -13.34 -12.71 -23.26
CA VAL A 270 -14.49 -11.86 -23.58
C VAL A 270 -14.53 -11.61 -25.10
N LYS A 271 -15.66 -11.94 -25.72
CA LYS A 271 -15.93 -11.73 -27.13
C LYS A 271 -17.24 -10.95 -27.33
N ASP A 272 -17.32 -10.21 -28.41
CA ASP A 272 -18.57 -9.58 -28.85
C ASP A 272 -19.52 -10.60 -29.55
N THR A 273 -20.67 -10.12 -30.02
CA THR A 273 -21.68 -10.95 -30.72
C THR A 273 -21.17 -11.54 -32.04
N ASP A 274 -20.15 -10.95 -32.65
CA ASP A 274 -19.52 -11.43 -33.89
C ASP A 274 -18.36 -12.40 -33.60
N GLY A 275 -18.10 -12.73 -32.32
CA GLY A 275 -17.02 -13.60 -31.88
C GLY A 275 -15.64 -12.95 -31.84
N LYS A 276 -15.55 -11.61 -32.01
CA LYS A 276 -14.29 -10.87 -31.96
C LYS A 276 -13.87 -10.60 -30.51
N PRO A 277 -12.57 -10.65 -30.18
CA PRO A 277 -12.08 -10.33 -28.85
C PRO A 277 -12.41 -8.87 -28.48
N VAL A 278 -12.80 -8.66 -27.20
CA VAL A 278 -13.09 -7.33 -26.66
C VAL A 278 -11.94 -6.91 -25.76
N GLU A 279 -11.17 -5.93 -26.19
CA GLU A 279 -10.12 -5.29 -25.40
C GLU A 279 -10.70 -4.30 -24.37
N ASN A 280 -10.03 -4.14 -23.25
CA ASN A 280 -10.40 -3.22 -22.14
C ASN A 280 -11.81 -3.44 -21.57
N ALA A 281 -12.34 -4.66 -21.67
CA ALA A 281 -13.52 -5.05 -20.89
C ALA A 281 -13.11 -5.29 -19.43
N GLN A 282 -13.82 -4.68 -18.48
CA GLN A 282 -13.60 -4.95 -17.07
C GLN A 282 -14.20 -6.30 -16.69
N VAL A 283 -13.36 -7.14 -16.09
CA VAL A 283 -13.73 -8.45 -15.51
C VAL A 283 -13.59 -8.34 -14.00
N ALA A 284 -14.68 -8.44 -13.27
CA ALA A 284 -14.70 -8.46 -11.80
C ALA A 284 -14.90 -9.88 -11.31
N PHE A 285 -14.06 -10.29 -10.35
CA PHE A 285 -14.04 -11.62 -9.73
C PHE A 285 -14.56 -11.50 -8.32
N GLY A 286 -15.79 -11.93 -8.07
CA GLY A 286 -16.47 -11.75 -6.80
C GLY A 286 -16.57 -13.03 -5.99
N LEU A 287 -16.25 -12.93 -4.71
CA LEU A 287 -16.43 -13.97 -3.72
C LEU A 287 -17.70 -13.68 -2.91
N TYR A 288 -18.51 -14.70 -2.67
CA TYR A 288 -19.68 -14.57 -1.79
C TYR A 288 -19.23 -14.45 -0.32
N ASN A 289 -19.60 -13.34 0.32
CA ASN A 289 -19.27 -13.05 1.70
C ASN A 289 -20.14 -11.89 2.20
N TYR A 290 -20.59 -11.89 3.45
CA TYR A 290 -21.56 -10.91 4.01
C TYR A 290 -22.84 -10.79 3.17
N ALA A 291 -23.37 -11.92 2.71
CA ALA A 291 -24.57 -12.00 1.87
C ALA A 291 -24.50 -11.20 0.54
N GLU A 292 -23.29 -10.91 0.07
CA GLU A 292 -23.04 -10.24 -1.21
C GLU A 292 -21.89 -10.92 -1.98
N TYR A 293 -21.76 -10.61 -3.27
CA TYR A 293 -20.57 -10.99 -4.04
C TYR A 293 -19.57 -9.83 -4.06
N TYR A 294 -18.62 -9.85 -3.15
CA TYR A 294 -17.57 -8.84 -3.06
C TYR A 294 -16.49 -9.04 -4.13
N PRO A 295 -16.15 -8.01 -4.93
CA PRO A 295 -15.14 -8.12 -5.96
C PRO A 295 -13.72 -8.13 -5.35
N LEU A 296 -13.09 -9.31 -5.32
CA LEU A 296 -11.70 -9.50 -4.86
C LEU A 296 -10.70 -8.82 -5.79
N ALA A 297 -10.96 -8.87 -7.09
CA ALA A 297 -10.13 -8.25 -8.12
C ALA A 297 -10.99 -7.73 -9.26
N LYS A 298 -10.50 -6.68 -9.93
CA LYS A 298 -11.05 -6.12 -11.17
C LYS A 298 -9.91 -6.00 -12.15
N LEU A 299 -9.92 -6.83 -13.20
CA LEU A 299 -8.93 -6.83 -14.26
C LEU A 299 -9.54 -6.28 -15.54
N TYR A 300 -8.68 -5.95 -16.49
CA TYR A 300 -9.11 -5.54 -17.83
C TYR A 300 -8.58 -6.53 -18.86
N THR A 301 -9.39 -6.84 -19.85
CA THR A 301 -8.99 -7.73 -20.93
C THR A 301 -7.91 -7.09 -21.81
N ASP A 302 -6.96 -7.91 -22.24
CA ASP A 302 -5.92 -7.55 -23.19
C ASP A 302 -6.48 -7.43 -24.64
N LYS A 303 -5.59 -7.19 -25.61
CA LYS A 303 -5.91 -7.12 -27.05
C LYS A 303 -6.53 -8.42 -27.60
N ASN A 304 -6.34 -9.56 -26.94
CA ASN A 304 -6.91 -10.85 -27.30
C ASN A 304 -8.24 -11.11 -26.56
N GLY A 305 -8.76 -10.13 -25.82
CA GLY A 305 -9.97 -10.24 -25.04
C GLY A 305 -9.81 -11.08 -23.77
N LYS A 306 -8.58 -11.27 -23.25
CA LYS A 306 -8.30 -12.16 -22.12
C LYS A 306 -7.97 -11.38 -20.85
N ALA A 307 -8.52 -11.81 -19.71
CA ALA A 307 -8.14 -11.41 -18.37
C ALA A 307 -7.78 -12.66 -17.56
N VAL A 308 -6.64 -12.64 -16.86
CA VAL A 308 -6.13 -13.78 -16.10
C VAL A 308 -5.95 -13.37 -14.65
N LEU A 309 -6.65 -14.04 -13.74
CA LEU A 309 -6.48 -13.86 -12.29
C LEU A 309 -5.79 -15.10 -11.70
N GLU A 310 -4.70 -14.90 -10.98
CA GLU A 310 -4.19 -15.92 -10.07
C GLU A 310 -4.98 -15.89 -8.77
N THR A 311 -5.62 -17.01 -8.41
CA THR A 311 -6.54 -17.13 -7.28
C THR A 311 -6.43 -18.49 -6.62
N GLY A 312 -7.01 -18.64 -5.43
CA GLY A 312 -7.17 -19.92 -4.74
C GLY A 312 -8.21 -20.84 -5.39
N PHE A 313 -8.44 -21.98 -4.77
CA PHE A 313 -9.44 -22.95 -5.22
C PHE A 313 -10.78 -22.70 -4.53
N GLY A 314 -11.78 -22.27 -5.28
CA GLY A 314 -13.12 -21.97 -4.82
C GLY A 314 -13.97 -21.38 -5.94
N ASP A 315 -15.21 -21.04 -5.61
CA ASP A 315 -16.19 -20.48 -6.53
C ASP A 315 -16.10 -18.94 -6.56
N LEU A 316 -16.12 -18.38 -7.76
CA LEU A 316 -16.16 -16.95 -8.00
C LEU A 316 -17.29 -16.59 -8.96
N MET A 317 -18.03 -15.55 -8.64
CA MET A 317 -18.95 -14.90 -9.57
C MET A 317 -18.16 -13.96 -10.49
N ILE A 318 -18.43 -14.03 -11.78
CA ILE A 318 -17.76 -13.20 -12.77
C ILE A 318 -18.74 -12.16 -13.32
N TRP A 319 -18.37 -10.88 -13.26
CA TRP A 319 -19.09 -9.80 -13.92
C TRP A 319 -18.25 -9.19 -15.02
N LEU A 320 -18.89 -8.95 -16.14
CA LEU A 320 -18.30 -8.30 -17.29
C LEU A 320 -18.92 -6.92 -17.47
N ARG A 321 -18.08 -5.92 -17.65
CA ARG A 321 -18.51 -4.56 -17.97
C ARG A 321 -17.66 -4.01 -19.11
N LYS A 322 -18.30 -3.69 -20.24
CA LYS A 322 -17.67 -2.90 -21.30
C LYS A 322 -17.81 -1.43 -20.93
N THR A 323 -16.70 -0.78 -20.60
CA THR A 323 -16.72 0.67 -20.37
C THR A 323 -16.67 1.37 -21.70
N VAL A 324 -17.74 2.08 -22.07
CA VAL A 324 -17.80 2.92 -23.30
C VAL A 324 -17.06 4.25 -23.10
N ARG A 325 -16.66 4.59 -21.87
CA ARG A 325 -15.89 5.80 -21.57
C ARG A 325 -14.41 5.51 -21.76
N GLN A 326 -13.78 6.19 -22.71
CA GLN A 326 -12.35 6.46 -22.63
C GLN A 326 -12.12 7.17 -21.28
N LEU A 327 -11.50 6.46 -20.34
CA LEU A 327 -10.88 7.13 -19.22
C LEU A 327 -9.79 7.99 -19.83
N LEU A 328 -9.91 9.30 -19.68
CA LEU A 328 -8.78 10.18 -19.97
C LEU A 328 -7.59 9.61 -19.21
N PRO A 329 -6.45 9.40 -19.85
CA PRO A 329 -5.27 8.90 -19.16
C PRO A 329 -5.00 9.84 -17.99
N TRP A 330 -4.77 9.26 -16.81
CA TRP A 330 -4.39 10.05 -15.66
C TRP A 330 -3.11 10.83 -16.03
N GLN A 331 -3.20 12.14 -16.00
CA GLN A 331 -2.06 13.01 -16.23
C GLN A 331 -1.77 13.75 -14.94
N ARG A 332 -0.62 13.48 -14.34
CA ARG A 332 -0.08 14.37 -13.32
C ARG A 332 0.27 15.68 -14.04
N LEU A 333 -0.36 16.77 -13.62
CA LEU A 333 0.01 18.09 -14.13
C LEU A 333 1.41 18.40 -13.61
N THR A 334 2.43 18.01 -14.37
CA THR A 334 3.81 18.44 -14.10
C THR A 334 3.91 19.93 -14.41
N PRO A 335 4.57 20.72 -13.57
CA PRO A 335 4.87 22.09 -13.91
C PRO A 335 5.73 22.15 -15.17
N THR A 336 5.28 22.83 -16.20
CA THR A 336 6.21 23.35 -17.23
C THR A 336 7.22 24.26 -16.54
N ARG A 337 8.50 24.02 -16.80
CA ARG A 337 9.64 24.81 -16.31
C ARG A 337 9.49 26.28 -16.66
#